data_9d4e197a75ceb94dfe4800f88cd0a6be
#
_entry.id   9d4e197a75ceb94dfe4800f88cd0a6be
#
_cell.length_a   1.000
_cell.length_b   1.000
_cell.length_c   1.000
_cell.angle_alpha   90.00
_cell.angle_beta   90.00
_cell.angle_gamma   90.00
#
_symmetry.space_group_name_H-M   'P 1'
#
loop_
_entity.id
_entity.type
_entity.pdbx_description
1 polymer ?
#
loop_
_entity_poly.entity_id
_entity_poly.type
_entity_poly.pdbx_seq_one_letter_code
_entity_poly.pdbx_strand_id
1 'polypeptide(L)'
;MLVGLFALFFGSVFGAGILRFSGWQPAGHKNHGQMLQPPADARDLAPSLADGGIYDWKPAERRWRIVAAPAPGCAQACTKLATDLDTVWQLFGHNADEVDILWIGNYPAGAPRHSALRLVRADDPLRTRLPQVDDTAGTPVYVIDPHGFIILRYAPGFDPGHVRTDVAKLIKLI
;
A
#
# COMPACT_ATOMS: atom_id res chain seq x y z
N MET A 1 -19.40 29.39 39.93
CA MET A 1 -18.24 28.63 39.50
C MET A 1 -18.57 27.15 39.16
N LEU A 2 -19.29 26.41 40.00
CA LEU A 2 -19.60 24.99 39.78
C LEU A 2 -20.43 24.73 38.51
N VAL A 3 -21.45 25.54 38.24
CA VAL A 3 -22.31 25.46 37.05
C VAL A 3 -21.53 25.60 35.74
N GLY A 4 -20.54 26.50 35.70
CA GLY A 4 -19.67 26.67 34.53
C GLY A 4 -18.81 25.49 34.23
N LEU A 5 -18.31 24.82 35.29
CA LEU A 5 -17.51 23.61 35.17
C LEU A 5 -18.33 22.41 34.64
N PHE A 6 -19.57 22.29 35.15
CA PHE A 6 -20.51 21.28 34.65
C PHE A 6 -20.89 21.51 33.17
N ALA A 7 -21.17 22.75 32.79
CA ALA A 7 -21.49 23.07 31.40
C ALA A 7 -20.34 22.78 30.43
N LEU A 8 -19.10 23.06 30.81
CA LEU A 8 -17.91 22.74 30.02
C LEU A 8 -17.70 21.23 29.90
N PHE A 9 -17.85 20.48 30.99
CA PHE A 9 -17.67 19.04 30.98
C PHE A 9 -18.75 18.33 30.14
N PHE A 10 -20.02 18.59 30.46
CA PHE A 10 -21.12 17.96 29.72
C PHE A 10 -21.19 18.45 28.26
N GLY A 11 -20.90 19.73 28.00
CA GLY A 11 -20.84 20.29 26.63
C GLY A 11 -19.78 19.58 25.77
N SER A 12 -18.60 19.30 26.31
CA SER A 12 -17.55 18.58 25.59
C SER A 12 -17.90 17.11 25.33
N VAL A 13 -18.51 16.43 26.30
CA VAL A 13 -18.96 15.04 26.13
C VAL A 13 -20.11 14.95 25.10
N PHE A 14 -21.10 15.86 25.18
CA PHE A 14 -22.19 15.93 24.20
C PHE A 14 -21.66 16.26 22.80
N GLY A 15 -20.74 17.23 22.66
CA GLY A 15 -20.10 17.60 21.41
C GLY A 15 -19.34 16.42 20.78
N ALA A 16 -18.55 15.72 21.58
CA ALA A 16 -17.83 14.52 21.14
C ALA A 16 -18.80 13.39 20.73
N GLY A 17 -19.90 13.21 21.45
CA GLY A 17 -20.96 12.25 21.11
C GLY A 17 -21.60 12.56 19.75
N ILE A 18 -22.01 13.81 19.53
CA ILE A 18 -22.60 14.27 18.26
C ILE A 18 -21.63 14.04 17.10
N LEU A 19 -20.35 14.41 17.25
CA LEU A 19 -19.33 14.19 16.22
C LEU A 19 -19.14 12.70 15.90
N ARG A 20 -19.14 11.84 16.91
CA ARG A 20 -18.99 10.41 16.71
C ARG A 20 -20.18 9.76 16.01
N PHE A 21 -21.41 10.17 16.36
CA PHE A 21 -22.62 9.58 15.78
C PHE A 21 -23.05 10.23 14.45
N SER A 22 -22.60 11.46 14.18
CA SER A 22 -22.87 12.14 12.88
C SER A 22 -22.04 11.58 11.73
N GLY A 23 -21.07 10.66 12.00
CA GLY A 23 -20.17 10.14 10.97
C GLY A 23 -19.19 11.19 10.44
N TRP A 24 -19.10 12.37 11.10
CA TRP A 24 -18.14 13.40 10.69
C TRP A 24 -16.73 12.91 10.92
N GLN A 25 -15.99 12.73 9.83
CA GLN A 25 -14.56 12.49 9.86
C GLN A 25 -13.84 13.73 9.33
N PRO A 26 -12.78 14.21 10.01
CA PRO A 26 -12.02 15.32 9.48
C PRO A 26 -11.52 14.98 8.06
N ALA A 27 -11.89 15.80 7.09
CA ALA A 27 -11.42 15.69 5.73
C ALA A 27 -9.92 16.04 5.69
N GLY A 28 -9.07 15.03 5.82
CA GLY A 28 -7.63 15.21 5.87
C GLY A 28 -6.89 13.90 6.03
N HIS A 29 -7.04 13.00 5.07
CA HIS A 29 -6.10 11.90 4.95
C HIS A 29 -4.74 12.50 4.55
N LYS A 30 -3.75 12.39 5.45
CA LYS A 30 -2.39 12.91 5.22
C LYS A 30 -1.56 12.01 4.28
N ASN A 31 -2.21 11.09 3.57
CA ASN A 31 -1.62 10.19 2.59
C ASN A 31 -1.96 10.67 1.18
N HIS A 32 -1.02 10.50 0.27
CA HIS A 32 -1.16 10.83 -1.15
C HIS A 32 -1.89 9.70 -1.92
N GLY A 33 -1.69 8.45 -1.49
CA GLY A 33 -2.42 7.30 -2.01
C GLY A 33 -3.89 7.31 -1.60
N GLN A 34 -4.75 6.79 -2.47
CA GLN A 34 -6.15 6.55 -2.15
C GLN A 34 -6.26 5.44 -1.08
N MET A 35 -6.80 5.78 0.08
CA MET A 35 -7.08 4.79 1.12
C MET A 35 -8.29 3.96 0.72
N LEU A 36 -8.13 2.65 0.75
CA LEU A 36 -9.22 1.71 0.47
C LEU A 36 -10.08 1.52 1.74
N GLN A 37 -11.36 1.81 1.62
CA GLN A 37 -12.32 1.66 2.72
C GLN A 37 -13.58 0.92 2.23
N PRO A 38 -13.81 -0.32 2.69
CA PRO A 38 -12.92 -1.13 3.54
C PRO A 38 -11.63 -1.54 2.81
N PRO A 39 -10.55 -1.87 3.55
CA PRO A 39 -9.35 -2.47 2.94
C PRO A 39 -9.70 -3.77 2.23
N ALA A 40 -9.07 -4.03 1.08
CA ALA A 40 -9.25 -5.32 0.41
C ALA A 40 -8.44 -6.41 1.14
N ASP A 41 -9.04 -7.57 1.33
CA ASP A 41 -8.45 -8.67 2.09
C ASP A 41 -7.73 -9.67 1.17
N ALA A 42 -6.44 -9.87 1.40
CA ALA A 42 -5.62 -10.86 0.70
C ALA A 42 -4.94 -11.86 1.67
N ARG A 43 -5.37 -11.90 2.94
CA ARG A 43 -4.77 -12.75 3.98
C ARG A 43 -4.92 -14.26 3.72
N ASP A 44 -5.96 -14.64 3.01
CA ASP A 44 -6.23 -16.01 2.61
C ASP A 44 -5.37 -16.47 1.42
N LEU A 45 -4.61 -15.55 0.82
CA LEU A 45 -3.74 -15.84 -0.30
C LEU A 45 -2.30 -16.07 0.15
N ALA A 46 -1.63 -16.98 -0.54
CA ALA A 46 -0.21 -17.25 -0.42
C ALA A 46 0.41 -17.10 -1.83
N PRO A 47 0.82 -15.87 -2.22
CA PRO A 47 1.27 -15.60 -3.59
C PRO A 47 2.37 -16.55 -4.07
N SER A 48 2.18 -17.10 -5.25
CA SER A 48 3.11 -18.03 -5.90
C SER A 48 4.24 -17.25 -6.57
N LEU A 49 5.47 -17.51 -6.18
CA LEU A 49 6.64 -16.88 -6.77
C LEU A 49 7.02 -17.51 -8.12
N ALA A 50 7.66 -16.73 -8.96
CA ALA A 50 8.11 -17.16 -10.30
C ALA A 50 9.18 -18.26 -10.24
N ASP A 51 9.91 -18.39 -9.13
CA ASP A 51 10.90 -19.45 -8.86
C ASP A 51 10.30 -20.75 -8.31
N GLY A 52 8.97 -20.80 -8.14
CA GLY A 52 8.23 -21.94 -7.60
C GLY A 52 8.03 -21.89 -6.09
N GLY A 53 8.55 -20.87 -5.40
CA GLY A 53 8.31 -20.63 -3.98
C GLY A 53 6.92 -20.06 -3.70
N ILE A 54 6.60 -19.95 -2.42
CA ILE A 54 5.38 -19.31 -1.91
C ILE A 54 5.79 -18.10 -1.07
N TYR A 55 5.09 -16.99 -1.22
CA TYR A 55 5.29 -15.80 -0.42
C TYR A 55 4.32 -15.79 0.76
N ASP A 56 4.86 -15.91 1.98
CA ASP A 56 4.09 -15.82 3.22
C ASP A 56 4.05 -14.38 3.74
N TRP A 57 2.88 -13.95 4.26
CA TRP A 57 2.75 -12.60 4.81
C TRP A 57 3.61 -12.34 6.04
N LYS A 58 3.78 -13.34 6.92
CA LYS A 58 4.61 -13.29 8.14
C LYS A 58 4.43 -11.99 8.94
N PRO A 59 3.26 -11.75 9.56
CA PRO A 59 2.96 -10.48 10.23
C PRO A 59 3.98 -10.09 11.32
N ALA A 60 4.62 -11.09 11.95
CA ALA A 60 5.64 -10.86 12.97
C ALA A 60 6.91 -10.16 12.44
N GLU A 61 7.20 -10.27 11.14
CA GLU A 61 8.33 -9.58 10.50
C GLU A 61 8.02 -8.11 10.20
N ARG A 62 6.75 -7.66 10.36
CA ARG A 62 6.29 -6.28 10.17
C ARG A 62 6.63 -5.67 8.80
N ARG A 63 6.78 -6.51 7.77
CA ARG A 63 7.12 -6.05 6.42
C ARG A 63 5.92 -5.43 5.73
N TRP A 64 6.15 -4.30 5.11
CA TRP A 64 5.23 -3.65 4.18
C TRP A 64 5.48 -4.15 2.76
N ARG A 65 4.47 -4.17 1.91
CA ARG A 65 4.64 -4.58 0.51
C ARG A 65 4.13 -3.50 -0.41
N ILE A 66 4.96 -3.13 -1.36
CA ILE A 66 4.56 -2.30 -2.49
C ILE A 66 4.34 -3.24 -3.67
N VAL A 67 3.14 -3.23 -4.24
CA VAL A 67 2.73 -4.21 -5.26
C VAL A 67 2.43 -3.51 -6.57
N ALA A 68 3.00 -4.03 -7.65
CA ALA A 68 2.68 -3.65 -9.02
C ALA A 68 2.25 -4.88 -9.82
N ALA A 69 1.15 -4.75 -10.56
CA ALA A 69 0.59 -5.82 -11.39
C ALA A 69 0.31 -5.30 -12.81
N PRO A 70 1.36 -5.02 -13.60
CA PRO A 70 1.18 -4.45 -14.93
C PRO A 70 0.43 -5.39 -15.86
N ALA A 71 -0.26 -4.80 -16.85
CA ALA A 71 -0.85 -5.54 -17.95
C ALA A 71 0.24 -6.15 -18.84
N PRO A 72 -0.03 -7.30 -19.50
CA PRO A 72 0.88 -7.84 -20.48
C PRO A 72 1.20 -6.83 -21.58
N GLY A 73 2.48 -6.79 -22.01
CA GLY A 73 2.88 -5.92 -23.13
C GLY A 73 3.17 -4.46 -22.76
N CYS A 74 3.27 -4.11 -21.48
CA CYS A 74 3.55 -2.74 -21.01
C CYS A 74 4.93 -2.17 -21.41
N ALA A 75 5.83 -2.98 -21.95
CA ALA A 75 7.13 -2.59 -22.53
C ALA A 75 7.87 -1.48 -21.74
N GLN A 76 8.06 -0.31 -22.36
CA GLN A 76 8.82 0.81 -21.78
C GLN A 76 8.18 1.36 -20.49
N ALA A 77 6.86 1.36 -20.40
CA ALA A 77 6.16 1.81 -19.18
C ALA A 77 6.48 0.93 -17.97
N CYS A 78 6.60 -0.37 -18.17
CA CYS A 78 7.01 -1.31 -17.13
C CYS A 78 8.47 -1.11 -16.70
N THR A 79 9.37 -0.85 -17.65
CA THR A 79 10.76 -0.58 -17.32
C THR A 79 10.88 0.69 -16.46
N LYS A 80 10.15 1.75 -16.83
CA LYS A 80 10.09 2.96 -16.02
C LYS A 80 9.55 2.68 -14.62
N LEU A 81 8.41 2.00 -14.53
CA LEU A 81 7.78 1.66 -13.24
C LEU A 81 8.72 0.84 -12.35
N ALA A 82 9.40 -0.17 -12.91
CA ALA A 82 10.36 -0.99 -12.18
C ALA A 82 11.54 -0.14 -11.65
N THR A 83 12.05 0.80 -12.44
CA THR A 83 13.11 1.73 -12.02
C THR A 83 12.61 2.70 -10.94
N ASP A 84 11.39 3.23 -11.08
CA ASP A 84 10.78 4.11 -10.09
C ASP A 84 10.62 3.38 -8.74
N LEU A 85 10.14 2.14 -8.75
CA LEU A 85 9.96 1.33 -7.52
C LEU A 85 11.30 0.94 -6.88
N ASP A 86 12.32 0.63 -7.67
CA ASP A 86 13.67 0.38 -7.18
C ASP A 86 14.23 1.64 -6.49
N THR A 87 14.05 2.81 -7.10
CA THR A 87 14.44 4.10 -6.50
C THR A 87 13.69 4.36 -5.18
N VAL A 88 12.38 4.12 -5.14
CA VAL A 88 11.58 4.23 -3.92
C VAL A 88 12.14 3.34 -2.81
N TRP A 89 12.46 2.09 -3.14
CA TRP A 89 13.01 1.13 -2.19
C TRP A 89 14.37 1.58 -1.65
N GLN A 90 15.28 2.04 -2.51
CA GLN A 90 16.58 2.54 -2.09
C GLN A 90 16.47 3.76 -1.16
N LEU A 91 15.49 4.63 -1.39
CA LEU A 91 15.23 5.82 -0.57
C LEU A 91 14.68 5.53 0.84
N PHE A 92 14.32 4.28 1.16
CA PHE A 92 14.02 3.91 2.55
C PHE A 92 15.30 3.78 3.39
N GLY A 93 16.47 3.62 2.77
CA GLY A 93 17.76 3.55 3.45
C GLY A 93 17.81 2.40 4.46
N HIS A 94 18.02 2.70 5.74
CA HIS A 94 18.09 1.69 6.81
C HIS A 94 16.77 0.96 7.07
N ASN A 95 15.63 1.49 6.62
CA ASN A 95 14.32 0.83 6.74
C ASN A 95 13.95 0.03 5.48
N ALA A 96 14.86 -0.09 4.51
CA ALA A 96 14.59 -0.82 3.26
C ALA A 96 14.27 -2.31 3.50
N ASP A 97 14.81 -2.90 4.56
CA ASP A 97 14.54 -4.29 4.95
C ASP A 97 13.12 -4.52 5.46
N GLU A 98 12.39 -3.45 5.79
CA GLU A 98 10.99 -3.50 6.22
C GLU A 98 10.00 -3.45 5.04
N VAL A 99 10.52 -3.35 3.80
CA VAL A 99 9.68 -3.19 2.59
C VAL A 99 10.08 -4.19 1.53
N ASP A 100 9.14 -5.04 1.11
CA ASP A 100 9.26 -5.87 -0.08
C ASP A 100 8.55 -5.22 -1.28
N ILE A 101 9.10 -5.42 -2.47
CA ILE A 101 8.45 -5.06 -3.74
C ILE A 101 7.92 -6.34 -4.37
N LEU A 102 6.61 -6.47 -4.53
CA LEU A 102 5.97 -7.59 -5.22
C LEU A 102 5.62 -7.18 -6.65
N TRP A 103 6.19 -7.85 -7.62
CA TRP A 103 5.88 -7.64 -9.03
C TRP A 103 5.12 -8.85 -9.59
N ILE A 104 3.88 -8.64 -9.99
CA ILE A 104 3.03 -9.68 -10.53
C ILE A 104 3.12 -9.69 -12.05
N GLY A 105 3.68 -10.76 -12.60
CA GLY A 105 3.85 -10.93 -14.04
C GLY A 105 5.29 -10.81 -14.52
N ASN A 106 5.46 -10.58 -15.82
CA ASN A 106 6.77 -10.53 -16.44
C ASN A 106 7.54 -9.28 -16.00
N TYR A 107 8.69 -9.48 -15.36
CA TYR A 107 9.56 -8.39 -14.99
C TYR A 107 10.40 -7.93 -16.18
N PRO A 108 10.54 -6.61 -16.42
CA PRO A 108 11.25 -6.10 -17.60
C PRO A 108 12.71 -6.55 -17.64
N ALA A 109 13.18 -7.00 -18.80
CA ALA A 109 14.59 -7.31 -18.99
C ALA A 109 15.45 -6.05 -18.83
N GLY A 110 16.54 -6.17 -18.06
CA GLY A 110 17.45 -5.06 -17.81
C GLY A 110 17.01 -4.04 -16.76
N ALA A 111 15.79 -4.18 -16.19
CA ALA A 111 15.38 -3.36 -15.04
C ALA A 111 16.18 -3.72 -13.78
N PRO A 112 16.38 -2.76 -12.84
CA PRO A 112 17.12 -2.97 -11.61
C PRO A 112 16.51 -4.10 -10.77
N ARG A 113 17.37 -4.89 -10.11
CA ARG A 113 16.95 -5.95 -9.18
C ARG A 113 17.65 -5.77 -7.84
N HIS A 114 16.90 -5.91 -6.76
CA HIS A 114 17.41 -5.82 -5.40
C HIS A 114 16.89 -7.00 -4.54
N SER A 115 17.44 -7.16 -3.35
CA SER A 115 17.15 -8.30 -2.46
C SER A 115 15.69 -8.40 -2.00
N ALA A 116 14.97 -7.30 -1.95
CA ALA A 116 13.57 -7.24 -1.54
C ALA A 116 12.56 -7.37 -2.71
N LEU A 117 13.04 -7.52 -3.95
CA LEU A 117 12.17 -7.77 -5.10
C LEU A 117 11.69 -9.22 -5.08
N ARG A 118 10.37 -9.39 -5.13
CA ARG A 118 9.70 -10.70 -5.23
C ARG A 118 8.90 -10.75 -6.53
N LEU A 119 9.25 -11.67 -7.38
CA LEU A 119 8.53 -11.89 -8.64
C LEU A 119 7.42 -12.89 -8.40
N VAL A 120 6.18 -12.44 -8.57
CA VAL A 120 4.97 -13.23 -8.42
C VAL A 120 4.48 -13.66 -9.80
N ARG A 121 3.93 -14.85 -9.90
CA ARG A 121 3.40 -15.37 -11.16
C ARG A 121 2.31 -14.47 -11.73
N ALA A 122 2.23 -14.40 -13.06
CA ALA A 122 1.24 -13.55 -13.75
C ALA A 122 -0.20 -13.99 -13.52
N ASP A 123 -0.41 -15.28 -13.29
CA ASP A 123 -1.70 -15.94 -13.05
C ASP A 123 -2.05 -16.05 -11.56
N ASP A 124 -1.29 -15.40 -10.69
CA ASP A 124 -1.52 -15.46 -9.25
C ASP A 124 -2.85 -14.79 -8.84
N PRO A 125 -3.63 -15.43 -7.94
CA PRO A 125 -4.91 -14.89 -7.45
C PRO A 125 -4.79 -13.50 -6.79
N LEU A 126 -3.63 -13.11 -6.28
CA LEU A 126 -3.42 -11.79 -5.70
C LEU A 126 -3.78 -10.68 -6.69
N ARG A 127 -3.51 -10.87 -8.00
CA ARG A 127 -3.88 -9.89 -9.03
C ARG A 127 -5.37 -9.54 -8.99
N THR A 128 -6.23 -10.53 -8.83
CA THR A 128 -7.70 -10.34 -8.85
C THR A 128 -8.23 -9.67 -7.57
N ARG A 129 -7.44 -9.65 -6.49
CA ARG A 129 -7.79 -8.95 -5.25
C ARG A 129 -7.42 -7.47 -5.28
N LEU A 130 -6.59 -7.04 -6.23
CA LEU A 130 -6.17 -5.63 -6.37
C LEU A 130 -7.31 -4.81 -7.00
N PRO A 131 -7.89 -3.82 -6.29
CA PRO A 131 -9.00 -3.05 -6.82
C PRO A 131 -8.59 -2.23 -8.06
N GLN A 132 -9.36 -2.32 -9.14
CA GLN A 132 -9.10 -1.60 -10.39
C GLN A 132 -7.68 -1.85 -10.93
N VAL A 133 -7.22 -3.12 -10.89
CA VAL A 133 -5.88 -3.50 -11.37
C VAL A 133 -5.72 -3.29 -12.88
N ASP A 134 -6.79 -3.46 -13.65
CA ASP A 134 -6.82 -3.26 -15.10
C ASP A 134 -7.26 -1.82 -15.44
N ASP A 135 -6.59 -0.83 -14.84
CA ASP A 135 -6.82 0.59 -15.11
C ASP A 135 -6.34 0.94 -16.52
N THR A 136 -7.23 1.54 -17.33
CA THR A 136 -6.94 1.90 -18.72
C THR A 136 -5.87 2.98 -18.87
N ALA A 137 -5.62 3.77 -17.82
CA ALA A 137 -4.58 4.81 -17.80
C ALA A 137 -3.17 4.25 -17.56
N GLY A 138 -3.04 2.97 -17.18
CA GLY A 138 -1.75 2.33 -16.93
C GLY A 138 -1.75 1.40 -15.73
N THR A 139 -0.57 1.20 -15.13
CA THR A 139 -0.40 0.29 -13.98
C THR A 139 -0.54 1.04 -12.67
N PRO A 140 -1.56 0.75 -11.85
CA PRO A 140 -1.64 1.24 -10.49
C PRO A 140 -0.63 0.53 -9.57
N VAL A 141 -0.29 1.18 -8.46
CA VAL A 141 0.56 0.61 -7.41
C VAL A 141 -0.22 0.54 -6.11
N TYR A 142 0.01 -0.50 -5.34
CA TYR A 142 -0.70 -0.77 -4.10
C TYR A 142 0.27 -0.88 -2.93
N VAL A 143 -0.24 -0.61 -1.72
CA VAL A 143 0.47 -0.92 -0.49
C VAL A 143 -0.35 -1.93 0.31
N ILE A 144 0.32 -3.03 0.67
CA ILE A 144 -0.22 -4.09 1.51
C ILE A 144 0.47 -4.03 2.87
N ASP A 145 -0.31 -4.15 3.92
CA ASP A 145 0.17 -4.13 5.29
C ASP A 145 0.87 -5.46 5.68
N PRO A 146 1.52 -5.54 6.85
CA PRO A 146 2.16 -6.76 7.34
C PRO A 146 1.21 -7.96 7.46
N HIS A 147 -0.09 -7.74 7.63
CA HIS A 147 -1.08 -8.80 7.79
C HIS A 147 -1.65 -9.32 6.46
N GLY A 148 -1.48 -8.60 5.35
CA GLY A 148 -2.02 -8.96 4.04
C GLY A 148 -3.27 -8.16 3.63
N PHE A 149 -3.53 -7.01 4.28
CA PHE A 149 -4.58 -6.09 3.83
C PHE A 149 -4.05 -5.09 2.81
N ILE A 150 -4.73 -4.93 1.69
CA ILE A 150 -4.45 -3.91 0.70
C ILE A 150 -5.09 -2.61 1.17
N ILE A 151 -4.27 -1.65 1.59
CA ILE A 151 -4.73 -0.43 2.29
C ILE A 151 -4.67 0.83 1.45
N LEU A 152 -3.70 0.93 0.53
CA LEU A 152 -3.53 2.10 -0.33
C LEU A 152 -3.47 1.68 -1.80
N ARG A 153 -4.03 2.53 -2.66
CA ARG A 153 -3.92 2.45 -4.12
C ARG A 153 -3.39 3.78 -4.65
N TYR A 154 -2.42 3.72 -5.51
CA TYR A 154 -1.94 4.86 -6.30
C TYR A 154 -2.38 4.65 -7.74
N ALA A 155 -3.12 5.62 -8.28
CA ALA A 155 -3.54 5.60 -9.68
C ALA A 155 -2.33 5.66 -10.62
N PRO A 156 -2.44 5.19 -11.86
CA PRO A 156 -1.38 5.31 -12.85
C PRO A 156 -0.89 6.75 -13.00
N GLY A 157 0.41 6.94 -13.23
CA GLY A 157 1.01 8.27 -13.32
C GLY A 157 1.29 8.92 -11.96
N PHE A 158 1.24 8.17 -10.87
CA PHE A 158 1.58 8.65 -9.52
C PHE A 158 3.03 9.14 -9.43
N ASP A 159 3.29 10.01 -8.46
CA ASP A 159 4.65 10.41 -8.09
C ASP A 159 5.27 9.34 -7.16
N PRO A 160 6.42 8.72 -7.52
CA PRO A 160 7.12 7.76 -6.66
C PRO A 160 7.46 8.31 -5.27
N GLY A 161 7.71 9.62 -5.15
CA GLY A 161 7.95 10.31 -3.89
C GLY A 161 6.75 10.25 -2.94
N HIS A 162 5.52 10.21 -3.48
CA HIS A 162 4.29 10.04 -2.71
C HIS A 162 4.23 8.64 -2.08
N VAL A 163 4.52 7.59 -2.84
CA VAL A 163 4.59 6.21 -2.32
C VAL A 163 5.61 6.11 -1.20
N ARG A 164 6.82 6.62 -1.44
CA ARG A 164 7.89 6.64 -0.44
C ARG A 164 7.47 7.37 0.83
N THR A 165 6.84 8.55 0.70
CA THR A 165 6.43 9.37 1.83
C THR A 165 5.36 8.68 2.69
N ASP A 166 4.37 8.08 2.05
CA ASP A 166 3.29 7.42 2.77
C ASP A 166 3.76 6.12 3.44
N VAL A 167 4.52 5.27 2.73
CA VAL A 167 5.05 4.03 3.30
C VAL A 167 6.04 4.32 4.44
N ALA A 168 6.87 5.36 4.33
CA ALA A 168 7.77 5.76 5.41
C ALA A 168 7.05 6.24 6.68
N LYS A 169 5.81 6.77 6.56
CA LYS A 169 4.97 7.06 7.73
C LYS A 169 4.42 5.77 8.33
N LEU A 170 3.97 4.83 7.48
CA LEU A 170 3.39 3.57 7.92
C LEU A 170 4.40 2.70 8.68
N ILE A 171 5.64 2.62 8.21
CA ILE A 171 6.74 1.91 8.90
C ILE A 171 6.91 2.40 10.35
N LYS A 172 6.73 3.70 10.60
CA LYS A 172 6.88 4.30 11.94
C LYS A 172 5.72 4.02 12.90
N LEU A 173 4.62 3.47 12.41
CA LEU A 173 3.40 3.23 13.20
C LEU A 173 3.36 1.84 13.85
N ILE A 174 4.31 0.96 13.52
CA ILE A 174 4.32 -0.44 13.98
C ILE A 174 5.62 -0.84 14.65
#